data_ce5a681c1ae9014e4743b35179a43558
#
_entry.id   ce5a681c1ae9014e4743b35179a43558
#
_cell.length_a   1.000
_cell.length_b   1.000
_cell.length_c   1.000
_cell.angle_alpha   90.00
_cell.angle_beta   90.00
_cell.angle_gamma   90.00
#
_symmetry.space_group_name_H-M   'P 1'
#
loop_
_entity.id
_entity.type
_entity.pdbx_description
1 polymer ?
#
loop_
_entity_poly.entity_id
_entity_poly.type
_entity_poly.pdbx_seq_one_letter_code
_entity_poly.pdbx_strand_id
1 'polypeptide(L)'
;MTSEIRHPEPLKVARILVIKLRHHGDMLLTTPLIQALRQRFPGAQIDVLLYEETRDMLSANPDIHRIYGIDRQWKKQGVYHQLKMELSLLFSLRKQKYDLVLNLADQWRSVICTRFTGARMRVGFAFPKRRHPFWAFCHTQLVSTQDHHTQHTVEQNLSILSALGEDYPRNMPARMSYTGQDWQACQSLLPSDFQDDYIVIQPTSRWFFKCWREGNISAVINALSAAGHNIVLTSGPDAKEKQMIDTIIAGCADARLHSLAGQLTLRQLAALIDHAKLFIGVDSVPMHMAAALGTPLVALFGPSKLVFWRPWQAKGDVIWAGDYGPLPDPDDIDTHTNERYLDVIPVDDVISAAKRLLA
;
A
#
# COMPACT_ATOMS: atom_id res chain seq x y z
N MET A 1 25.94 -12.72 48.97
CA MET A 1 26.09 -13.16 47.56
C MET A 1 24.95 -12.52 46.77
N THR A 2 25.21 -11.37 46.21
CA THR A 2 24.28 -10.67 45.33
C THR A 2 24.37 -11.30 43.94
N SER A 3 23.32 -12.00 43.51
CA SER A 3 23.21 -12.52 42.17
C SER A 3 23.07 -11.33 41.20
N GLU A 4 24.12 -11.03 40.45
CA GLU A 4 24.03 -10.12 39.29
C GLU A 4 22.98 -10.66 38.34
N ILE A 5 21.89 -9.92 38.20
CA ILE A 5 20.89 -10.12 37.13
C ILE A 5 21.63 -9.81 35.83
N ARG A 6 22.10 -10.85 35.12
CA ARG A 6 22.62 -10.70 33.76
C ARG A 6 21.47 -10.19 32.90
N HIS A 7 21.48 -8.91 32.59
CA HIS A 7 20.65 -8.39 31.49
C HIS A 7 21.02 -9.16 30.21
N PRO A 8 20.07 -9.72 29.50
CA PRO A 8 20.37 -10.40 28.24
C PRO A 8 21.12 -9.44 27.32
N GLU A 9 22.24 -9.89 26.75
CA GLU A 9 23.00 -9.08 25.78
C GLU A 9 22.06 -8.59 24.70
N PRO A 10 22.12 -7.29 24.27
CA PRO A 10 21.28 -6.76 23.23
C PRO A 10 21.46 -7.60 21.96
N LEU A 11 20.35 -8.01 21.38
CA LEU A 11 20.31 -8.85 20.18
C LEU A 11 21.08 -8.13 19.05
N LYS A 12 22.29 -8.61 18.74
CA LYS A 12 23.07 -8.09 17.61
C LYS A 12 22.46 -8.58 16.32
N VAL A 13 21.69 -7.73 15.66
CA VAL A 13 21.06 -8.00 14.37
C VAL A 13 21.72 -7.12 13.31
N ALA A 14 22.45 -7.76 12.39
CA ALA A 14 23.14 -7.08 11.29
C ALA A 14 22.37 -7.20 9.97
N ARG A 15 21.59 -8.27 9.79
CA ARG A 15 20.84 -8.53 8.56
C ARG A 15 19.43 -9.02 8.84
N ILE A 16 18.46 -8.31 8.29
CA ILE A 16 17.02 -8.55 8.45
C ILE A 16 16.39 -8.83 7.09
N LEU A 17 15.52 -9.83 7.03
CA LEU A 17 14.65 -10.05 5.89
C LEU A 17 13.20 -9.88 6.31
N VAL A 18 12.46 -9.01 5.61
CA VAL A 18 11.01 -8.87 5.73
C VAL A 18 10.35 -9.54 4.53
N ILE A 19 9.43 -10.45 4.77
CA ILE A 19 8.69 -11.17 3.72
C ILE A 19 7.23 -10.73 3.72
N LYS A 20 6.78 -10.11 2.63
CA LYS A 20 5.37 -9.75 2.41
C LYS A 20 5.00 -10.06 0.96
N LEU A 21 4.14 -11.06 0.75
CA LEU A 21 3.71 -11.50 -0.57
C LEU A 21 2.24 -11.12 -0.78
N ARG A 22 1.98 -9.85 -1.06
CA ARG A 22 0.64 -9.26 -1.17
C ARG A 22 0.60 -8.22 -2.29
N HIS A 23 -0.46 -7.41 -2.32
CA HIS A 23 -0.70 -6.36 -3.31
C HIS A 23 0.06 -5.06 -2.98
N HIS A 24 0.02 -4.09 -3.89
CA HIS A 24 0.74 -2.81 -3.80
C HIS A 24 0.44 -2.04 -2.50
N GLY A 25 -0.85 -1.89 -2.13
CA GLY A 25 -1.23 -1.21 -0.88
C GLY A 25 -0.66 -1.88 0.36
N ASP A 26 -0.70 -3.22 0.42
CA ASP A 26 -0.08 -3.98 1.52
C ASP A 26 1.42 -3.71 1.65
N MET A 27 2.12 -3.53 0.51
CA MET A 27 3.55 -3.25 0.52
C MET A 27 3.82 -1.86 1.09
N LEU A 28 3.04 -0.85 0.71
CA LEU A 28 3.15 0.49 1.27
C LEU A 28 2.88 0.49 2.78
N LEU A 29 1.84 -0.21 3.22
CA LEU A 29 1.48 -0.36 4.62
C LEU A 29 2.46 -1.26 5.43
N THR A 30 3.52 -1.77 4.81
CA THR A 30 4.63 -2.45 5.48
C THR A 30 5.76 -1.47 5.83
N THR A 31 5.79 -0.28 5.25
CA THR A 31 6.84 0.71 5.49
C THR A 31 6.96 1.17 6.95
N PRO A 32 5.88 1.28 7.75
CA PRO A 32 5.98 1.55 9.18
C PRO A 32 6.82 0.50 9.93
N LEU A 33 6.67 -0.78 9.59
CA LEU A 33 7.49 -1.86 10.16
C LEU A 33 8.97 -1.70 9.76
N ILE A 34 9.26 -1.35 8.52
CA ILE A 34 10.63 -1.14 8.04
C ILE A 34 11.29 0.01 8.80
N GLN A 35 10.57 1.12 9.01
CA GLN A 35 11.04 2.25 9.81
C GLN A 35 11.28 1.87 11.28
N ALA A 36 10.37 1.11 11.89
CA ALA A 36 10.54 0.62 13.26
C ALA A 36 11.77 -0.28 13.40
N LEU A 37 12.03 -1.15 12.41
CA LEU A 37 13.23 -1.97 12.35
C LEU A 37 14.49 -1.12 12.19
N ARG A 38 14.46 -0.07 11.34
CA ARG A 38 15.57 0.86 11.18
C ARG A 38 15.89 1.61 12.47
N GLN A 39 14.87 2.06 13.21
CA GLN A 39 15.06 2.72 14.51
C GLN A 39 15.64 1.77 15.55
N ARG A 40 15.16 0.54 15.61
CA ARG A 40 15.62 -0.46 16.59
C ARG A 40 17.01 -1.03 16.27
N PHE A 41 17.35 -1.14 14.99
CA PHE A 41 18.60 -1.68 14.47
C PHE A 41 19.24 -0.75 13.45
N PRO A 42 19.77 0.42 13.85
CA PRO A 42 20.24 1.46 12.93
C PRO A 42 21.29 1.00 11.92
N GLY A 43 22.16 0.06 12.32
CA GLY A 43 23.24 -0.50 11.47
C GLY A 43 22.83 -1.72 10.64
N ALA A 44 21.61 -2.23 10.79
CA ALA A 44 21.21 -3.45 10.10
C ALA A 44 20.92 -3.20 8.60
N GLN A 45 21.28 -4.17 7.76
CA GLN A 45 20.81 -4.24 6.38
C GLN A 45 19.41 -4.88 6.36
N ILE A 46 18.42 -4.13 5.89
CA ILE A 46 17.04 -4.59 5.79
C ILE A 46 16.75 -4.92 4.33
N ASP A 47 16.52 -6.21 4.06
CA ASP A 47 16.11 -6.71 2.76
C ASP A 47 14.63 -7.04 2.78
N VAL A 48 13.97 -6.98 1.61
CA VAL A 48 12.55 -7.30 1.46
C VAL A 48 12.35 -8.36 0.38
N LEU A 49 11.48 -9.34 0.65
CA LEU A 49 11.00 -10.31 -0.33
C LEU A 49 9.52 -10.03 -0.62
N LEU A 50 9.21 -9.76 -1.89
CA LEU A 50 7.88 -9.35 -2.34
C LEU A 50 7.53 -9.97 -3.71
N TYR A 51 6.33 -9.74 -4.21
CA TYR A 51 6.00 -10.00 -5.61
C TYR A 51 6.58 -8.92 -6.52
N GLU A 52 7.22 -9.31 -7.62
CA GLU A 52 7.97 -8.41 -8.50
C GLU A 52 7.14 -7.21 -8.99
N GLU A 53 5.87 -7.43 -9.32
CA GLU A 53 4.94 -6.38 -9.74
C GLU A 53 4.72 -5.28 -8.70
N THR A 54 5.02 -5.54 -7.42
CA THR A 54 4.85 -4.57 -6.33
C THR A 54 6.13 -3.83 -5.95
N ARG A 55 7.24 -4.09 -6.64
CA ARG A 55 8.58 -3.55 -6.36
C ARG A 55 8.60 -2.02 -6.26
N ASP A 56 7.87 -1.33 -7.14
CA ASP A 56 7.88 0.13 -7.22
C ASP A 56 7.36 0.81 -5.95
N MET A 57 6.57 0.11 -5.15
CA MET A 57 6.09 0.65 -3.87
C MET A 57 7.21 0.85 -2.85
N LEU A 58 8.33 0.14 -2.99
CA LEU A 58 9.43 0.13 -2.02
C LEU A 58 10.81 0.46 -2.64
N SER A 59 10.92 0.50 -3.96
CA SER A 59 12.23 0.55 -4.65
C SER A 59 13.04 1.83 -4.37
N ALA A 60 12.39 2.93 -4.04
CA ALA A 60 13.04 4.19 -3.66
C ALA A 60 13.13 4.40 -2.14
N ASN A 61 12.73 3.41 -1.31
CA ASN A 61 12.77 3.56 0.13
C ASN A 61 14.22 3.49 0.66
N PRO A 62 14.75 4.54 1.31
CA PRO A 62 16.15 4.61 1.75
C PRO A 62 16.49 3.62 2.88
N ASP A 63 15.51 3.10 3.60
CA ASP A 63 15.72 2.14 4.68
C ASP A 63 15.92 0.71 4.18
N ILE A 64 15.64 0.44 2.90
CA ILE A 64 15.76 -0.88 2.28
C ILE A 64 17.11 -1.00 1.57
N HIS A 65 17.88 -2.03 1.94
CA HIS A 65 19.16 -2.32 1.31
C HIS A 65 18.98 -3.09 0.00
N ARG A 66 18.08 -4.09 -0.04
CA ARG A 66 17.83 -4.92 -1.23
C ARG A 66 16.40 -5.45 -1.29
N ILE A 67 15.88 -5.54 -2.51
CA ILE A 67 14.57 -6.14 -2.78
C ILE A 67 14.74 -7.41 -3.61
N TYR A 68 14.17 -8.50 -3.13
CA TYR A 68 14.02 -9.76 -3.87
C TYR A 68 12.60 -9.85 -4.41
N GLY A 69 12.46 -10.03 -5.71
CA GLY A 69 11.18 -10.15 -6.38
C GLY A 69 10.84 -11.59 -6.75
N ILE A 70 9.61 -11.99 -6.49
CA ILE A 70 9.03 -13.23 -7.00
C ILE A 70 8.11 -12.86 -8.17
N ASP A 71 8.52 -13.23 -9.38
CA ASP A 71 7.65 -13.04 -10.54
C ASP A 71 6.63 -14.19 -10.61
N ARG A 72 5.34 -13.82 -10.59
CA ARG A 72 4.23 -14.79 -10.73
C ARG A 72 4.17 -15.44 -12.11
N GLN A 73 4.84 -14.85 -13.11
CA GLN A 73 4.89 -15.37 -14.47
C GLN A 73 5.83 -16.59 -14.60
N TRP A 74 6.71 -16.86 -13.63
CA TRP A 74 7.59 -18.03 -13.67
C TRP A 74 6.83 -19.32 -13.94
N LYS A 75 5.63 -19.46 -13.37
CA LYS A 75 4.75 -20.63 -13.57
C LYS A 75 4.33 -20.80 -15.04
N LYS A 76 4.17 -19.71 -15.78
CA LYS A 76 3.76 -19.73 -17.19
C LYS A 76 4.90 -20.08 -18.15
N GLN A 77 6.15 -19.97 -17.68
CA GLN A 77 7.36 -20.25 -18.47
C GLN A 77 7.83 -21.71 -18.36
N GLY A 78 7.02 -22.57 -17.75
CA GLY A 78 7.27 -24.01 -17.61
C GLY A 78 7.89 -24.39 -16.26
N VAL A 79 7.70 -25.67 -15.91
CA VAL A 79 8.08 -26.22 -14.59
C VAL A 79 9.59 -26.12 -14.33
N TYR A 80 10.41 -26.40 -15.35
CA TYR A 80 11.86 -26.31 -15.22
C TYR A 80 12.33 -24.88 -14.93
N HIS A 81 11.80 -23.89 -15.66
CA HIS A 81 12.13 -22.48 -15.43
C HIS A 81 11.70 -22.06 -14.04
N GLN A 82 10.46 -22.38 -13.65
CA GLN A 82 9.95 -22.08 -12.30
C GLN A 82 10.87 -22.65 -11.22
N LEU A 83 11.22 -23.94 -11.32
CA LEU A 83 12.08 -24.60 -10.33
C LEU A 83 13.47 -23.94 -10.26
N LYS A 84 14.08 -23.63 -11.41
CA LYS A 84 15.37 -22.92 -11.48
C LYS A 84 15.30 -21.56 -10.75
N MET A 85 14.26 -20.77 -11.01
CA MET A 85 14.11 -19.45 -10.40
C MET A 85 13.84 -19.54 -8.89
N GLU A 86 13.00 -20.49 -8.46
CA GLU A 86 12.73 -20.75 -7.03
C GLU A 86 14.03 -21.17 -6.31
N LEU A 87 14.80 -22.10 -6.85
CA LEU A 87 16.06 -22.53 -6.26
C LEU A 87 17.08 -21.38 -6.22
N SER A 88 17.20 -20.62 -7.31
CA SER A 88 18.07 -19.44 -7.36
C SER A 88 17.73 -18.43 -6.27
N LEU A 89 16.43 -18.13 -6.08
CA LEU A 89 15.95 -17.27 -5.01
C LEU A 89 16.34 -17.82 -3.63
N LEU A 90 16.03 -19.09 -3.36
CA LEU A 90 16.35 -19.73 -2.08
C LEU A 90 17.84 -19.67 -1.76
N PHE A 91 18.72 -20.02 -2.72
CA PHE A 91 20.17 -19.94 -2.53
C PHE A 91 20.64 -18.49 -2.33
N SER A 92 20.06 -17.52 -3.06
CA SER A 92 20.36 -16.11 -2.89
C SER A 92 20.02 -15.61 -1.48
N LEU A 93 18.86 -15.99 -0.95
CA LEU A 93 18.46 -15.68 0.43
C LEU A 93 19.37 -16.34 1.45
N ARG A 94 19.72 -17.63 1.27
CA ARG A 94 20.61 -18.38 2.15
C ARG A 94 22.00 -17.76 2.26
N LYS A 95 22.54 -17.28 1.14
CA LYS A 95 23.86 -16.66 1.05
C LYS A 95 23.96 -15.38 1.90
N GLN A 96 22.84 -14.68 2.16
CA GLN A 96 22.85 -13.45 2.94
C GLN A 96 23.10 -13.67 4.43
N LYS A 97 22.87 -14.87 4.98
CA LYS A 97 23.06 -15.19 6.40
C LYS A 97 22.30 -14.23 7.32
N TYR A 98 21.00 -14.12 7.10
CA TYR A 98 20.13 -13.28 7.92
C TYR A 98 20.15 -13.71 9.39
N ASP A 99 20.18 -12.73 10.29
CA ASP A 99 20.03 -12.92 11.73
C ASP A 99 18.54 -13.04 12.11
N LEU A 100 17.73 -12.19 11.48
CA LEU A 100 16.30 -12.07 11.73
C LEU A 100 15.51 -12.15 10.41
N VAL A 101 14.46 -12.96 10.40
CA VAL A 101 13.46 -13.00 9.34
C VAL A 101 12.08 -12.74 9.93
N LEU A 102 11.36 -11.78 9.36
CA LEU A 102 9.98 -11.46 9.71
C LEU A 102 9.07 -11.85 8.54
N ASN A 103 8.30 -12.91 8.72
CA ASN A 103 7.36 -13.41 7.71
C ASN A 103 5.95 -12.90 7.99
N LEU A 104 5.54 -11.85 7.27
CA LEU A 104 4.21 -11.26 7.32
C LEU A 104 3.20 -11.95 6.39
N ALA A 105 3.67 -12.88 5.58
CA ALA A 105 2.87 -13.54 4.56
C ALA A 105 2.31 -14.87 5.06
N ASP A 106 1.17 -15.27 4.51
CA ASP A 106 0.46 -16.50 4.88
C ASP A 106 0.57 -17.61 3.81
N GLN A 107 1.39 -17.42 2.77
CA GLN A 107 1.58 -18.38 1.68
C GLN A 107 2.61 -19.45 2.06
N TRP A 108 2.44 -20.68 1.54
CA TRP A 108 3.42 -21.76 1.73
C TRP A 108 4.80 -21.41 1.16
N ARG A 109 4.85 -20.63 0.08
CA ARG A 109 6.11 -20.14 -0.49
C ARG A 109 6.90 -19.29 0.51
N SER A 110 6.23 -18.41 1.24
CA SER A 110 6.90 -17.55 2.20
C SER A 110 7.54 -18.34 3.34
N VAL A 111 6.87 -19.39 3.84
CA VAL A 111 7.38 -20.19 4.93
C VAL A 111 8.57 -21.04 4.50
N ILE A 112 8.57 -21.54 3.26
CA ILE A 112 9.74 -22.24 2.67
C ILE A 112 10.92 -21.29 2.60
N CYS A 113 10.75 -20.08 2.05
CA CYS A 113 11.78 -19.05 2.03
C CYS A 113 12.30 -18.74 3.43
N THR A 114 11.41 -18.52 4.39
CA THR A 114 11.76 -18.28 5.81
C THR A 114 12.65 -19.36 6.36
N ARG A 115 12.27 -20.63 6.22
CA ARG A 115 13.03 -21.78 6.74
C ARG A 115 14.37 -21.93 6.06
N PHE A 116 14.42 -21.72 4.73
CA PHE A 116 15.61 -21.92 3.92
C PHE A 116 16.70 -20.89 4.18
N THR A 117 16.36 -19.67 4.61
CA THR A 117 17.36 -18.66 5.00
C THR A 117 18.34 -19.18 6.05
N GLY A 118 17.86 -20.08 6.93
CA GLY A 118 18.62 -20.58 8.06
C GLY A 118 18.89 -19.53 9.14
N ALA A 119 18.14 -18.42 9.15
CA ALA A 119 18.25 -17.38 10.13
C ALA A 119 18.05 -17.92 11.55
N ARG A 120 18.80 -17.36 12.51
CA ARG A 120 18.70 -17.75 13.93
C ARG A 120 17.33 -17.46 14.49
N MET A 121 16.74 -16.30 14.14
CA MET A 121 15.40 -15.90 14.54
C MET A 121 14.50 -15.78 13.28
N ARG A 122 13.43 -16.54 13.29
CA ARG A 122 12.44 -16.60 12.21
C ARG A 122 11.06 -16.43 12.83
N VAL A 123 10.52 -15.22 12.72
CA VAL A 123 9.24 -14.84 13.30
C VAL A 123 8.17 -14.85 12.21
N GLY A 124 7.00 -15.37 12.52
CA GLY A 124 5.83 -15.32 11.68
C GLY A 124 4.56 -15.15 12.50
N PHE A 125 3.41 -15.13 11.82
CA PHE A 125 2.11 -15.08 12.48
C PHE A 125 1.47 -16.46 12.63
N ALA A 126 0.75 -16.65 13.75
CA ALA A 126 -0.07 -17.82 14.03
C ALA A 126 -1.43 -17.70 13.32
N PHE A 127 -1.43 -17.65 11.97
CA PHE A 127 -2.67 -17.52 11.20
C PHE A 127 -3.63 -18.69 11.44
N PRO A 128 -4.94 -18.45 11.68
CA PRO A 128 -5.94 -19.51 11.92
C PRO A 128 -5.98 -20.59 10.83
N LYS A 129 -5.73 -20.21 9.57
CA LYS A 129 -5.68 -21.13 8.41
C LYS A 129 -4.35 -21.87 8.24
N ARG A 130 -3.35 -21.60 9.10
CA ARG A 130 -1.99 -22.18 9.04
C ARG A 130 -1.63 -22.98 10.30
N ARG A 131 -2.54 -23.84 10.74
CA ARG A 131 -2.35 -24.70 11.94
C ARG A 131 -1.48 -25.95 11.69
N HIS A 132 -0.98 -26.14 10.47
CA HIS A 132 -0.17 -27.30 10.14
C HIS A 132 1.19 -27.29 10.87
N PRO A 133 1.66 -28.42 11.46
CA PRO A 133 2.93 -28.49 12.21
C PRO A 133 4.15 -27.96 11.45
N PHE A 134 4.18 -28.14 10.13
CA PHE A 134 5.25 -27.62 9.27
C PHE A 134 5.34 -26.09 9.32
N TRP A 135 4.20 -25.40 9.45
CA TRP A 135 4.20 -23.93 9.62
C TRP A 135 4.96 -23.53 10.89
N ALA A 136 4.65 -24.16 12.02
CA ALA A 136 5.32 -23.90 13.29
C ALA A 136 6.81 -24.30 13.23
N PHE A 137 7.14 -25.44 12.63
CA PHE A 137 8.52 -25.91 12.47
C PHE A 137 9.41 -24.92 11.69
N CYS A 138 8.87 -24.22 10.71
CA CYS A 138 9.63 -23.28 9.91
C CYS A 138 9.96 -21.97 10.62
N HIS A 139 9.21 -21.61 11.65
CA HIS A 139 9.43 -20.42 12.48
C HIS A 139 10.10 -20.80 13.81
N THR A 140 10.82 -19.87 14.41
CA THR A 140 11.31 -20.00 15.79
C THR A 140 10.32 -19.43 16.79
N GLN A 141 9.47 -18.51 16.33
CA GLN A 141 8.43 -17.88 17.13
C GLN A 141 7.24 -17.50 16.25
N LEU A 142 6.02 -17.70 16.76
CA LEU A 142 4.77 -17.29 16.13
C LEU A 142 4.07 -16.26 17.02
N VAL A 143 3.71 -15.13 16.42
CA VAL A 143 2.94 -14.06 17.07
C VAL A 143 1.45 -14.30 16.83
N SER A 144 0.64 -14.11 17.88
CA SER A 144 -0.82 -14.23 17.79
C SER A 144 -1.43 -13.24 16.82
N THR A 145 -2.47 -13.66 16.13
CA THR A 145 -3.30 -12.79 15.25
C THR A 145 -4.70 -12.56 15.83
N GLN A 146 -4.89 -12.82 17.12
CA GLN A 146 -6.20 -12.76 17.76
C GLN A 146 -6.85 -11.38 17.63
N ASP A 147 -6.05 -10.30 17.74
CA ASP A 147 -6.53 -8.92 17.70
C ASP A 147 -6.55 -8.34 16.27
N HIS A 148 -6.08 -9.07 15.26
CA HIS A 148 -5.97 -8.54 13.90
C HIS A 148 -7.32 -8.11 13.30
N HIS A 149 -8.44 -8.69 13.75
CA HIS A 149 -9.78 -8.35 13.25
C HIS A 149 -10.25 -6.95 13.65
N THR A 150 -9.61 -6.32 14.64
CA THR A 150 -9.90 -4.95 15.11
C THR A 150 -8.80 -3.96 14.78
N GLN A 151 -7.68 -4.39 14.21
CA GLN A 151 -6.50 -3.59 13.98
C GLN A 151 -6.37 -3.19 12.50
N HIS A 152 -5.88 -1.99 12.27
CA HIS A 152 -5.46 -1.56 10.94
C HIS A 152 -4.30 -2.43 10.42
N THR A 153 -4.19 -2.59 9.09
CA THR A 153 -3.13 -3.41 8.46
C THR A 153 -1.71 -2.98 8.90
N VAL A 154 -1.47 -1.70 9.17
CA VAL A 154 -0.22 -1.20 9.73
C VAL A 154 0.04 -1.77 11.12
N GLU A 155 -0.97 -1.73 12.00
CA GLU A 155 -0.87 -2.25 13.38
C GLU A 155 -0.67 -3.76 13.37
N GLN A 156 -1.37 -4.47 12.48
CA GLN A 156 -1.16 -5.90 12.26
C GLN A 156 0.30 -6.21 11.86
N ASN A 157 0.87 -5.44 10.92
CA ASN A 157 2.26 -5.63 10.51
C ASN A 157 3.24 -5.33 11.64
N LEU A 158 3.01 -4.27 12.41
CA LEU A 158 3.86 -3.87 13.55
C LEU A 158 3.79 -4.87 14.70
N SER A 159 2.67 -5.56 14.89
CA SER A 159 2.49 -6.53 15.98
C SER A 159 3.49 -7.68 15.95
N ILE A 160 4.10 -7.97 14.78
CA ILE A 160 5.15 -9.00 14.66
C ILE A 160 6.38 -8.67 15.54
N LEU A 161 6.60 -7.39 15.82
CA LEU A 161 7.71 -6.93 16.66
C LEU A 161 7.57 -7.33 18.14
N SER A 162 6.38 -7.75 18.58
CA SER A 162 6.18 -8.28 19.94
C SER A 162 7.06 -9.51 20.23
N ALA A 163 7.46 -10.25 19.19
CA ALA A 163 8.46 -11.31 19.29
C ALA A 163 9.86 -10.82 19.69
N LEU A 164 10.14 -9.53 19.56
CA LEU A 164 11.42 -8.91 19.90
C LEU A 164 11.36 -8.16 21.24
N GLY A 165 10.22 -8.16 21.91
CA GLY A 165 9.92 -7.46 23.16
C GLY A 165 8.59 -6.71 23.07
N GLU A 166 7.99 -6.43 24.22
CA GLU A 166 6.67 -5.79 24.30
C GLU A 166 6.70 -4.30 23.95
N ASP A 167 7.84 -3.66 24.09
CA ASP A 167 8.04 -2.24 23.77
C ASP A 167 8.37 -2.08 22.28
N TYR A 168 7.31 -1.96 21.45
CA TYR A 168 7.42 -1.64 20.03
C TYR A 168 6.45 -0.54 19.65
N PRO A 169 6.81 0.32 18.66
CA PRO A 169 5.95 1.43 18.24
C PRO A 169 4.68 0.89 17.56
N ARG A 170 3.51 1.34 18.03
CA ARG A 170 2.20 0.97 17.46
C ARG A 170 1.69 2.00 16.46
N ASN A 171 2.30 3.16 16.41
CA ASN A 171 1.84 4.32 15.66
C ASN A 171 2.97 4.95 14.83
N MET A 172 3.44 4.20 13.83
CA MET A 172 4.47 4.67 12.90
C MET A 172 3.80 5.14 11.59
N PRO A 173 4.22 6.29 11.00
CA PRO A 173 3.70 6.74 9.73
C PRO A 173 4.07 5.79 8.58
N ALA A 174 3.20 5.67 7.59
CA ALA A 174 3.57 5.06 6.32
C ALA A 174 4.48 6.04 5.54
N ARG A 175 5.33 5.49 4.67
CA ARG A 175 6.23 6.29 3.83
C ARG A 175 6.17 5.79 2.39
N MET A 176 5.79 6.67 1.47
CA MET A 176 6.03 6.48 0.04
C MET A 176 7.29 7.26 -0.35
N SER A 177 8.09 6.70 -1.26
CA SER A 177 9.33 7.33 -1.73
C SER A 177 9.40 7.25 -3.25
N TYR A 178 9.91 8.31 -3.85
CA TYR A 178 10.20 8.44 -5.27
C TYR A 178 11.53 9.19 -5.43
N THR A 179 12.04 9.30 -6.67
CA THR A 179 13.31 10.00 -6.96
C THR A 179 13.05 11.34 -7.66
N GLY A 180 14.03 12.22 -7.64
CA GLY A 180 13.96 13.48 -8.42
C GLY A 180 13.75 13.23 -9.92
N GLN A 181 14.23 12.11 -10.47
CA GLN A 181 13.97 11.73 -11.87
C GLN A 181 12.51 11.38 -12.10
N ASP A 182 11.86 10.70 -11.14
CA ASP A 182 10.43 10.38 -11.23
C ASP A 182 9.58 11.66 -11.26
N TRP A 183 9.96 12.68 -10.45
CA TRP A 183 9.31 13.97 -10.48
C TRP A 183 9.54 14.70 -11.79
N GLN A 184 10.78 14.82 -12.26
CA GLN A 184 11.11 15.50 -13.54
C GLN A 184 10.34 14.88 -14.71
N ALA A 185 10.28 13.54 -14.77
CA ALA A 185 9.52 12.84 -15.80
C ALA A 185 8.02 13.13 -15.70
N CYS A 186 7.45 13.17 -14.49
CA CYS A 186 6.05 13.50 -14.27
C CYS A 186 5.77 14.97 -14.61
N GLN A 187 6.61 15.91 -14.15
CA GLN A 187 6.46 17.34 -14.39
C GLN A 187 6.46 17.69 -15.88
N SER A 188 7.25 16.98 -16.68
CA SER A 188 7.29 17.18 -18.13
C SER A 188 6.00 16.81 -18.86
N LEU A 189 5.10 16.07 -18.22
CA LEU A 189 3.79 15.69 -18.74
C LEU A 189 2.70 16.70 -18.35
N LEU A 190 2.96 17.61 -17.42
CA LEU A 190 1.99 18.61 -16.98
C LEU A 190 2.03 19.84 -17.90
N PRO A 191 0.90 20.48 -18.17
CA PRO A 191 0.85 21.78 -18.80
C PRO A 191 1.63 22.83 -17.96
N SER A 192 2.20 23.84 -18.61
CA SER A 192 3.02 24.86 -17.95
C SER A 192 2.27 25.68 -16.90
N ASP A 193 0.96 25.83 -17.06
CA ASP A 193 0.05 26.54 -16.15
C ASP A 193 -0.50 25.66 -15.00
N PHE A 194 -0.13 24.35 -14.97
CA PHE A 194 -0.50 23.43 -13.91
C PHE A 194 0.60 23.23 -12.86
N GLN A 195 1.76 23.85 -13.03
CA GLN A 195 2.90 23.64 -12.13
C GLN A 195 2.56 24.07 -10.71
N ASP A 196 2.68 23.13 -9.75
CA ASP A 196 2.50 23.30 -8.30
C ASP A 196 1.11 23.79 -7.84
N ASP A 197 0.14 23.90 -8.75
CA ASP A 197 -1.24 24.35 -8.43
C ASP A 197 -2.29 23.45 -9.07
N TYR A 198 -2.42 22.23 -8.57
CA TYR A 198 -3.41 21.27 -9.07
C TYR A 198 -3.94 20.35 -7.98
N ILE A 199 -5.11 19.78 -8.28
CA ILE A 199 -5.74 18.72 -7.52
C ILE A 199 -5.61 17.42 -8.31
N VAL A 200 -5.17 16.35 -7.68
CA VAL A 200 -5.17 15.01 -8.29
C VAL A 200 -6.47 14.30 -7.99
N ILE A 201 -7.15 13.82 -9.03
CA ILE A 201 -8.33 12.97 -8.89
C ILE A 201 -8.04 11.59 -9.47
N GLN A 202 -8.15 10.55 -8.62
CA GLN A 202 -8.00 9.15 -9.00
C GLN A 202 -9.32 8.40 -8.74
N PRO A 203 -10.26 8.40 -9.70
CA PRO A 203 -11.62 7.88 -9.49
C PRO A 203 -11.71 6.37 -9.65
N THR A 204 -10.64 5.72 -10.12
CA THR A 204 -10.67 4.32 -10.52
C THR A 204 -10.06 3.40 -9.47
N SER A 205 -10.53 2.16 -9.46
CA SER A 205 -10.01 1.03 -8.72
C SER A 205 -10.10 -0.22 -9.60
N ARG A 206 -9.24 -1.20 -9.35
CA ARG A 206 -9.30 -2.51 -10.01
C ARG A 206 -10.69 -3.15 -9.95
N TRP A 207 -11.43 -2.91 -8.86
CA TRP A 207 -12.79 -3.39 -8.65
C TRP A 207 -13.78 -2.24 -8.76
N PHE A 208 -14.60 -2.25 -9.81
CA PHE A 208 -15.49 -1.15 -10.13
C PHE A 208 -16.58 -0.91 -9.09
N PHE A 209 -16.93 -1.88 -8.29
CA PHE A 209 -17.85 -1.69 -7.16
C PHE A 209 -17.30 -0.73 -6.09
N LYS A 210 -16.00 -0.42 -6.11
CA LYS A 210 -15.34 0.59 -5.29
C LYS A 210 -15.24 1.96 -5.97
N CYS A 211 -15.69 2.09 -7.22
CA CYS A 211 -15.66 3.34 -7.95
C CYS A 211 -16.98 4.10 -7.78
N TRP A 212 -16.91 5.40 -7.82
CA TRP A 212 -18.09 6.27 -7.89
C TRP A 212 -18.52 6.46 -9.35
N ARG A 213 -19.80 6.84 -9.59
CA ARG A 213 -20.27 7.07 -10.97
C ARG A 213 -19.53 8.21 -11.64
N GLU A 214 -19.34 8.04 -12.94
CA GLU A 214 -18.63 8.98 -13.80
C GLU A 214 -19.24 10.38 -13.73
N GLY A 215 -20.58 10.50 -13.78
CA GLY A 215 -21.29 11.77 -13.67
C GLY A 215 -21.07 12.52 -12.35
N ASN A 216 -20.94 11.78 -11.23
CA ASN A 216 -20.66 12.37 -9.93
C ASN A 216 -19.24 12.94 -9.89
N ILE A 217 -18.27 12.21 -10.45
CA ILE A 217 -16.88 12.68 -10.57
C ILE A 217 -16.81 13.91 -11.46
N SER A 218 -17.50 13.89 -12.62
CA SER A 218 -17.56 15.05 -13.51
C SER A 218 -18.17 16.28 -12.84
N ALA A 219 -19.19 16.10 -11.99
CA ALA A 219 -19.77 17.19 -11.21
C ALA A 219 -18.78 17.81 -10.22
N VAL A 220 -17.99 16.98 -9.51
CA VAL A 220 -16.92 17.44 -8.60
C VAL A 220 -15.85 18.21 -9.40
N ILE A 221 -15.40 17.67 -10.53
CA ILE A 221 -14.40 18.30 -11.40
C ILE A 221 -14.89 19.67 -11.86
N ASN A 222 -16.13 19.75 -12.38
CA ASN A 222 -16.71 20.99 -12.85
C ASN A 222 -16.82 22.04 -11.74
N ALA A 223 -17.24 21.65 -10.53
CA ALA A 223 -17.36 22.56 -9.38
C ALA A 223 -16.00 23.10 -8.91
N LEU A 224 -14.96 22.25 -8.86
CA LEU A 224 -13.61 22.67 -8.46
C LEU A 224 -12.93 23.50 -9.56
N SER A 225 -13.12 23.15 -10.82
CA SER A 225 -12.62 23.92 -11.95
C SER A 225 -13.28 25.30 -12.05
N ALA A 226 -14.60 25.40 -11.82
CA ALA A 226 -15.31 26.68 -11.76
C ALA A 226 -14.82 27.57 -10.57
N ALA A 227 -14.30 26.95 -9.51
CA ALA A 227 -13.64 27.65 -8.41
C ALA A 227 -12.18 28.07 -8.73
N GLY A 228 -11.69 27.78 -9.94
CA GLY A 228 -10.37 28.20 -10.43
C GLY A 228 -9.26 27.17 -10.25
N HIS A 229 -9.56 25.96 -9.79
CA HIS A 229 -8.55 24.92 -9.58
C HIS A 229 -8.24 24.15 -10.86
N ASN A 230 -6.98 23.82 -11.05
CA ASN A 230 -6.51 22.90 -12.09
C ASN A 230 -6.68 21.45 -11.59
N ILE A 231 -7.16 20.57 -12.46
CA ILE A 231 -7.42 19.16 -12.13
C ILE A 231 -6.51 18.25 -12.97
N VAL A 232 -5.80 17.35 -12.31
CA VAL A 232 -5.07 16.26 -12.97
C VAL A 232 -5.81 14.95 -12.70
N LEU A 233 -6.34 14.35 -13.75
CA LEU A 233 -7.09 13.11 -13.68
C LEU A 233 -6.17 11.93 -13.99
N THR A 234 -6.18 10.92 -13.12
CA THR A 234 -5.29 9.76 -13.23
C THR A 234 -6.07 8.45 -13.18
N SER A 235 -5.50 7.39 -13.74
CA SER A 235 -5.97 6.01 -13.62
C SER A 235 -4.83 5.01 -13.83
N GLY A 236 -5.09 3.75 -13.53
CA GLY A 236 -4.24 2.64 -13.99
C GLY A 236 -4.25 2.49 -15.52
N PRO A 237 -3.40 1.60 -16.07
CA PRO A 237 -3.29 1.39 -17.52
C PRO A 237 -4.38 0.48 -18.09
N ASP A 238 -5.26 -0.08 -17.26
CA ASP A 238 -6.33 -0.98 -17.72
C ASP A 238 -7.32 -0.29 -18.65
N ALA A 239 -7.79 -1.02 -19.68
CA ALA A 239 -8.68 -0.47 -20.69
C ALA A 239 -10.03 0.00 -20.13
N LYS A 240 -10.58 -0.72 -19.13
CA LYS A 240 -11.86 -0.32 -18.50
C LYS A 240 -11.68 0.95 -17.67
N GLU A 241 -10.53 1.07 -16.95
CA GLU A 241 -10.23 2.30 -16.21
C GLU A 241 -10.11 3.49 -17.17
N LYS A 242 -9.40 3.34 -18.30
CA LYS A 242 -9.28 4.39 -19.31
C LYS A 242 -10.63 4.78 -19.91
N GLN A 243 -11.49 3.81 -20.21
CA GLN A 243 -12.84 4.07 -20.71
C GLN A 243 -13.68 4.86 -19.69
N MET A 244 -13.56 4.54 -18.39
CA MET A 244 -14.20 5.33 -17.34
C MET A 244 -13.70 6.78 -17.33
N ILE A 245 -12.39 6.99 -17.49
CA ILE A 245 -11.79 8.33 -17.59
C ILE A 245 -12.33 9.10 -18.80
N ASP A 246 -12.42 8.46 -19.96
CA ASP A 246 -12.96 9.09 -21.17
C ASP A 246 -14.42 9.55 -20.96
N THR A 247 -15.21 8.74 -20.27
CA THR A 247 -16.60 9.10 -19.92
C THR A 247 -16.66 10.29 -18.95
N ILE A 248 -15.78 10.33 -17.96
CA ILE A 248 -15.67 11.46 -17.02
C ILE A 248 -15.31 12.74 -17.78
N ILE A 249 -14.30 12.69 -18.65
CA ILE A 249 -13.85 13.85 -19.45
C ILE A 249 -14.98 14.38 -20.32
N ALA A 250 -15.75 13.48 -20.95
CA ALA A 250 -16.90 13.87 -21.77
C ALA A 250 -17.99 14.65 -20.99
N GLY A 251 -18.07 14.43 -19.65
CA GLY A 251 -18.95 15.18 -18.75
C GLY A 251 -18.34 16.49 -18.20
N CYS A 252 -17.11 16.83 -18.58
CA CYS A 252 -16.38 17.99 -18.07
C CYS A 252 -16.19 19.06 -19.15
N ALA A 253 -17.27 19.76 -19.50
CA ALA A 253 -17.19 20.87 -20.46
C ALA A 253 -16.45 22.07 -19.81
N ASP A 254 -15.48 22.65 -20.54
CA ASP A 254 -14.74 23.86 -20.15
C ASP A 254 -13.93 23.75 -18.83
N ALA A 255 -13.71 22.54 -18.33
CA ALA A 255 -12.94 22.34 -17.10
C ALA A 255 -11.43 22.51 -17.36
N ARG A 256 -10.73 23.09 -16.39
CA ARG A 256 -9.26 23.10 -16.32
C ARG A 256 -8.76 21.69 -15.93
N LEU A 257 -8.81 20.79 -16.91
CA LEU A 257 -8.58 19.36 -16.74
C LEU A 257 -7.46 18.86 -17.64
N HIS A 258 -6.51 18.17 -17.06
CA HIS A 258 -5.46 17.44 -17.76
C HIS A 258 -5.48 15.97 -17.38
N SER A 259 -5.45 15.07 -18.38
CA SER A 259 -5.51 13.62 -18.13
C SER A 259 -4.15 12.96 -18.31
N LEU A 260 -3.70 12.29 -17.25
CA LEU A 260 -2.53 11.42 -17.26
C LEU A 260 -2.92 9.94 -17.07
N ALA A 261 -4.13 9.57 -17.46
CA ALA A 261 -4.68 8.22 -17.32
C ALA A 261 -3.79 7.16 -17.98
N GLY A 262 -3.28 6.22 -17.17
CA GLY A 262 -2.44 5.12 -17.63
C GLY A 262 -1.07 5.52 -18.19
N GLN A 263 -0.60 6.74 -17.93
CA GLN A 263 0.69 7.25 -18.43
C GLN A 263 1.81 7.22 -17.38
N LEU A 264 1.46 7.07 -16.10
CA LEU A 264 2.40 7.19 -15.00
C LEU A 264 2.81 5.82 -14.46
N THR A 265 4.08 5.68 -14.12
CA THR A 265 4.51 4.64 -13.18
C THR A 265 4.02 4.94 -11.77
N LEU A 266 4.02 3.96 -10.86
CA LEU A 266 3.59 4.19 -9.48
C LEU A 266 4.44 5.24 -8.76
N ARG A 267 5.76 5.32 -9.05
CA ARG A 267 6.64 6.33 -8.46
C ARG A 267 6.39 7.74 -9.04
N GLN A 268 6.11 7.84 -10.32
CA GLN A 268 5.69 9.10 -10.95
C GLN A 268 4.34 9.57 -10.40
N LEU A 269 3.40 8.65 -10.21
CA LEU A 269 2.12 8.97 -9.57
C LEU A 269 2.32 9.43 -8.11
N ALA A 270 3.23 8.81 -7.36
CA ALA A 270 3.57 9.27 -6.02
C ALA A 270 4.15 10.70 -6.05
N ALA A 271 5.05 11.00 -6.98
CA ALA A 271 5.60 12.33 -7.15
C ALA A 271 4.50 13.35 -7.53
N LEU A 272 3.58 12.99 -8.43
CA LEU A 272 2.43 13.83 -8.77
C LEU A 272 1.55 14.14 -7.55
N ILE A 273 1.26 13.13 -6.73
CA ILE A 273 0.43 13.28 -5.54
C ILE A 273 1.12 14.15 -4.47
N ASP A 274 2.43 13.99 -4.29
CA ASP A 274 3.19 14.75 -3.29
C ASP A 274 3.20 16.26 -3.58
N HIS A 275 3.20 16.63 -4.85
CA HIS A 275 3.15 18.03 -5.30
C HIS A 275 1.72 18.57 -5.47
N ALA A 276 0.69 17.77 -5.23
CA ALA A 276 -0.71 18.21 -5.33
C ALA A 276 -1.17 18.95 -4.08
N LYS A 277 -2.03 19.96 -4.24
CA LYS A 277 -2.71 20.62 -3.12
C LYS A 277 -3.71 19.71 -2.42
N LEU A 278 -4.35 18.83 -3.17
CA LEU A 278 -5.37 17.91 -2.68
C LEU A 278 -5.38 16.66 -3.54
N PHE A 279 -5.61 15.53 -2.92
CA PHE A 279 -5.94 14.27 -3.58
C PHE A 279 -7.40 13.90 -3.32
N ILE A 280 -8.15 13.55 -4.36
CA ILE A 280 -9.50 12.99 -4.25
C ILE A 280 -9.49 11.61 -4.90
N GLY A 281 -9.93 10.58 -4.19
CA GLY A 281 -9.94 9.25 -4.76
C GLY A 281 -10.74 8.24 -3.98
N VAL A 282 -10.80 7.02 -4.52
CA VAL A 282 -11.52 5.89 -3.93
C VAL A 282 -10.56 4.98 -3.17
N ASP A 283 -11.08 3.97 -2.46
CA ASP A 283 -10.30 2.92 -1.79
C ASP A 283 -9.42 2.16 -2.81
N SER A 284 -8.21 2.66 -2.99
CA SER A 284 -7.20 2.16 -3.93
C SER A 284 -5.78 2.53 -3.49
N VAL A 285 -4.77 2.00 -4.18
CA VAL A 285 -3.35 2.26 -3.86
C VAL A 285 -2.98 3.75 -3.83
N PRO A 286 -3.41 4.60 -4.79
CA PRO A 286 -3.10 6.04 -4.77
C PRO A 286 -3.61 6.77 -3.53
N MET A 287 -4.73 6.36 -2.95
CA MET A 287 -5.23 6.91 -1.68
C MET A 287 -4.25 6.63 -0.53
N HIS A 288 -3.69 5.43 -0.46
CA HIS A 288 -2.65 5.10 0.53
C HIS A 288 -1.35 5.86 0.26
N MET A 289 -1.01 6.13 -1.02
CA MET A 289 0.14 6.99 -1.36
C MET A 289 -0.06 8.41 -0.84
N ALA A 290 -1.23 9.02 -1.08
CA ALA A 290 -1.54 10.36 -0.60
C ALA A 290 -1.42 10.46 0.93
N ALA A 291 -1.95 9.46 1.66
CA ALA A 291 -1.80 9.38 3.11
C ALA A 291 -0.33 9.29 3.54
N ALA A 292 0.47 8.45 2.87
CA ALA A 292 1.88 8.22 3.19
C ALA A 292 2.79 9.41 2.84
N LEU A 293 2.39 10.25 1.90
CA LEU A 293 3.07 11.49 1.50
C LEU A 293 2.65 12.69 2.36
N GLY A 294 1.53 12.58 3.08
CA GLY A 294 0.96 13.67 3.87
C GLY A 294 0.21 14.71 3.04
N THR A 295 -0.10 14.38 1.78
CA THR A 295 -0.95 15.20 0.91
C THR A 295 -2.38 15.22 1.49
N PRO A 296 -3.02 16.39 1.64
CA PRO A 296 -4.42 16.45 2.04
C PRO A 296 -5.29 15.61 1.11
N LEU A 297 -6.28 14.89 1.68
CA LEU A 297 -7.06 13.98 0.84
C LEU A 297 -8.54 13.92 1.23
N VAL A 298 -9.38 13.66 0.21
CA VAL A 298 -10.75 13.19 0.36
C VAL A 298 -10.81 11.77 -0.19
N ALA A 299 -11.06 10.79 0.68
CA ALA A 299 -11.13 9.39 0.34
C ALA A 299 -12.56 8.88 0.37
N LEU A 300 -13.05 8.32 -0.73
CA LEU A 300 -14.38 7.72 -0.83
C LEU A 300 -14.29 6.22 -0.57
N PHE A 301 -15.04 5.74 0.38
CA PHE A 301 -15.10 4.33 0.75
C PHE A 301 -16.49 3.74 0.54
N GLY A 302 -16.53 2.60 -0.11
CA GLY A 302 -17.70 1.74 -0.23
C GLY A 302 -17.67 0.58 0.77
N PRO A 303 -18.02 -0.65 0.33
CA PRO A 303 -18.13 -1.84 1.19
C PRO A 303 -16.77 -2.46 1.54
N SER A 304 -15.75 -1.65 1.79
CA SER A 304 -14.46 -2.12 2.29
C SER A 304 -14.42 -2.02 3.82
N LYS A 305 -13.66 -2.92 4.45
CA LYS A 305 -13.48 -2.91 5.91
C LYS A 305 -12.59 -1.72 6.31
N LEU A 306 -13.20 -0.59 6.68
CA LEU A 306 -12.50 0.64 7.08
C LEU A 306 -11.45 0.40 8.15
N VAL A 307 -11.73 -0.47 9.13
CA VAL A 307 -10.78 -0.80 10.19
C VAL A 307 -9.43 -1.24 9.63
N PHE A 308 -9.41 -1.95 8.49
CA PHE A 308 -8.18 -2.48 7.89
C PHE A 308 -7.53 -1.53 6.89
N TRP A 309 -8.33 -0.72 6.17
CA TRP A 309 -7.89 -0.07 4.93
C TRP A 309 -8.10 1.43 4.88
N ARG A 310 -8.67 2.08 5.92
CA ARG A 310 -8.72 3.53 5.95
C ARG A 310 -7.33 4.13 5.68
N PRO A 311 -7.21 5.33 5.08
CA PRO A 311 -5.91 5.96 4.88
C PRO A 311 -5.22 6.17 6.24
N TRP A 312 -4.02 5.62 6.37
CA TRP A 312 -3.31 5.60 7.65
C TRP A 312 -2.74 6.96 7.99
N GLN A 313 -3.16 7.54 9.13
CA GLN A 313 -2.72 8.86 9.62
C GLN A 313 -2.90 9.98 8.59
N ALA A 314 -3.89 9.89 7.73
CA ALA A 314 -4.11 10.85 6.67
C ALA A 314 -4.52 12.23 7.22
N LYS A 315 -4.17 13.27 6.46
CA LYS A 315 -4.71 14.62 6.63
C LYS A 315 -5.90 14.77 5.70
N GLY A 316 -7.11 14.84 6.23
CA GLY A 316 -8.31 15.02 5.42
C GLY A 316 -9.48 14.16 5.83
N ASP A 317 -10.39 13.96 4.91
CA ASP A 317 -11.69 13.35 5.17
C ASP A 317 -11.83 11.98 4.51
N VAL A 318 -12.43 11.04 5.24
CA VAL A 318 -12.92 9.77 4.72
C VAL A 318 -14.43 9.82 4.67
N ILE A 319 -15.01 9.77 3.48
CA ILE A 319 -16.45 9.73 3.25
C ILE A 319 -16.84 8.30 2.98
N TRP A 320 -17.55 7.69 3.92
CA TRP A 320 -17.91 6.29 3.85
C TRP A 320 -19.37 6.11 3.43
N ALA A 321 -19.60 5.35 2.38
CA ALA A 321 -20.97 5.08 1.88
C ALA A 321 -21.88 4.44 2.93
N GLY A 322 -21.31 3.76 3.94
CA GLY A 322 -22.06 3.20 5.06
C GLY A 322 -22.73 4.24 5.98
N ASP A 323 -22.29 5.51 5.94
CA ASP A 323 -22.95 6.60 6.67
C ASP A 323 -24.25 7.06 5.99
N TYR A 324 -24.46 6.68 4.72
CA TYR A 324 -25.61 7.05 3.89
C TYR A 324 -26.59 5.89 3.63
N GLY A 325 -26.20 4.65 3.94
CA GLY A 325 -27.06 3.50 3.77
C GLY A 325 -26.35 2.16 4.02
N PRO A 326 -27.12 1.06 4.04
CA PRO A 326 -26.55 -0.25 4.30
C PRO A 326 -25.62 -0.70 3.16
N LEU A 327 -24.51 -1.33 3.51
CA LEU A 327 -23.56 -1.92 2.58
C LEU A 327 -23.51 -3.45 2.75
N PRO A 328 -23.27 -4.21 1.67
CA PRO A 328 -23.02 -5.65 1.79
C PRO A 328 -21.70 -5.93 2.51
N ASP A 329 -21.54 -7.13 3.08
CA ASP A 329 -20.23 -7.57 3.56
C ASP A 329 -19.27 -7.65 2.36
N PRO A 330 -18.08 -7.05 2.43
CA PRO A 330 -17.12 -7.11 1.34
C PRO A 330 -16.69 -8.53 0.95
N ASP A 331 -16.78 -9.49 1.86
CA ASP A 331 -16.42 -10.89 1.59
C ASP A 331 -17.49 -11.61 0.74
N ASP A 332 -18.74 -11.07 0.67
CA ASP A 332 -19.87 -11.61 -0.10
C ASP A 332 -20.04 -10.98 -1.49
N ILE A 333 -19.23 -9.95 -1.82
CA ILE A 333 -19.36 -9.21 -3.08
C ILE A 333 -18.72 -10.00 -4.23
N ASP A 334 -19.51 -10.23 -5.31
CA ASP A 334 -18.91 -10.61 -6.59
C ASP A 334 -18.06 -9.46 -7.14
N THR A 335 -16.76 -9.70 -7.25
CA THR A 335 -15.79 -8.70 -7.73
C THR A 335 -15.98 -8.30 -9.21
N HIS A 336 -16.85 -9.03 -9.94
CA HIS A 336 -17.22 -8.73 -11.33
C HIS A 336 -18.54 -7.95 -11.44
N THR A 337 -19.17 -7.61 -10.33
CA THR A 337 -20.42 -6.83 -10.33
C THR A 337 -20.22 -5.44 -10.96
N ASN A 338 -21.28 -4.94 -11.59
CA ASN A 338 -21.35 -3.57 -12.09
C ASN A 338 -21.98 -2.59 -11.08
N GLU A 339 -22.36 -3.07 -9.90
CA GLU A 339 -22.89 -2.22 -8.84
C GLU A 339 -21.87 -1.16 -8.40
N ARG A 340 -22.37 0.03 -8.06
CA ARG A 340 -21.57 1.18 -7.61
C ARG A 340 -22.01 1.58 -6.22
N TYR A 341 -21.43 0.96 -5.20
CA TYR A 341 -21.86 1.20 -3.81
C TYR A 341 -21.53 2.59 -3.27
N LEU A 342 -20.72 3.36 -3.98
CA LEU A 342 -20.40 4.74 -3.64
C LEU A 342 -21.48 5.73 -4.09
N ASP A 343 -22.44 5.32 -4.92
CA ASP A 343 -23.44 6.23 -5.51
C ASP A 343 -24.38 6.88 -4.50
N VAL A 344 -24.46 6.31 -3.28
CA VAL A 344 -25.22 6.90 -2.16
C VAL A 344 -24.54 8.14 -1.56
N ILE A 345 -23.25 8.36 -1.84
CA ILE A 345 -22.50 9.53 -1.36
C ILE A 345 -22.94 10.76 -2.15
N PRO A 346 -23.43 11.82 -1.49
CA PRO A 346 -23.80 13.07 -2.18
C PRO A 346 -22.57 13.80 -2.75
N VAL A 347 -22.72 14.33 -3.96
CA VAL A 347 -21.67 15.11 -4.64
C VAL A 347 -21.28 16.35 -3.81
N ASP A 348 -22.25 17.01 -3.18
CA ASP A 348 -22.04 18.22 -2.38
C ASP A 348 -21.18 17.97 -1.14
N ASP A 349 -21.23 16.77 -0.56
CA ASP A 349 -20.39 16.40 0.59
C ASP A 349 -18.93 16.32 0.20
N VAL A 350 -18.65 15.74 -0.98
CA VAL A 350 -17.31 15.64 -1.54
C VAL A 350 -16.75 17.02 -1.90
N ILE A 351 -17.56 17.87 -2.54
CA ILE A 351 -17.18 19.25 -2.88
C ILE A 351 -16.91 20.05 -1.60
N SER A 352 -17.76 19.92 -0.58
CA SER A 352 -17.62 20.63 0.68
C SER A 352 -16.34 20.19 1.42
N ALA A 353 -16.05 18.89 1.46
CA ALA A 353 -14.81 18.35 2.03
C ALA A 353 -13.58 18.89 1.27
N ALA A 354 -13.60 18.86 -0.07
CA ALA A 354 -12.51 19.39 -0.88
C ALA A 354 -12.26 20.89 -0.62
N LYS A 355 -13.32 21.70 -0.59
CA LYS A 355 -13.21 23.15 -0.33
C LYS A 355 -12.65 23.47 1.06
N ARG A 356 -13.01 22.69 2.09
CA ARG A 356 -12.46 22.87 3.46
C ARG A 356 -10.95 22.60 3.50
N LEU A 357 -10.47 21.63 2.73
CA LEU A 357 -9.05 21.26 2.71
C LEU A 357 -8.21 22.18 1.82
N LEU A 358 -8.83 22.93 0.90
CA LEU A 358 -8.19 23.90 0.03
C LEU A 358 -8.18 25.34 0.59
N ALA A 359 -8.98 25.60 1.62
CA ALA A 359 -9.04 26.88 2.32
C ALA A 359 -7.85 27.08 3.26
#